data_e5853071dea7dd22c039376682a3fb7c
#
_entry.id   e5853071dea7dd22c039376682a3fb7c
#
_cell.length_a   1.000
_cell.length_b   1.000
_cell.length_c   1.000
_cell.angle_alpha   90.00
_cell.angle_beta   90.00
_cell.angle_gamma   90.00
#
_symmetry.space_group_name_H-M   'P 1'
#
loop_
_entity.id
_entity.type
_entity.pdbx_description
1 polymer ?
#
loop_
_entity_poly.entity_id
_entity_poly.type
_entity_poly.pdbx_seq_one_letter_code
_entity_poly.pdbx_strand_id
1 'polypeptide(L)'
;KFYYPHLRIVDNNSLMTYKKSYWRSNFKYQGIFIDIFPYKKCFSKKIQKIINRFYTNSGIYLKTSSKNLFKKLISLFIYPILSVFAKVFNIISIFSNKEEICYPLGTNCNHKLQYSNCFPPKPIVFEGYTFCGPAKPHEYLADLYGEDYMNLPPKEDRFTHSISIELY
;
A
#
# COMPACT_ATOMS: atom_id res chain seq x y z
N LYS A 1 -14.57 -0.08 8.34
CA LYS A 1 -13.97 0.50 7.12
C LYS A 1 -12.48 0.70 7.39
N PHE A 2 -11.61 -0.16 6.88
CA PHE A 2 -10.18 0.11 6.86
C PHE A 2 -9.92 1.22 5.87
N TYR A 3 -9.20 2.24 6.28
CA TYR A 3 -8.80 3.34 5.40
C TYR A 3 -7.53 2.91 4.69
N TYR A 4 -7.67 2.33 3.50
CA TYR A 4 -6.54 2.14 2.59
C TYR A 4 -6.49 3.35 1.68
N PRO A 5 -5.39 4.05 1.61
CA PRO A 5 -5.24 5.21 0.74
C PRO A 5 -4.93 4.81 -0.72
N HIS A 6 -5.43 3.66 -1.14
CA HIS A 6 -5.39 3.18 -2.51
C HIS A 6 -6.79 2.85 -3.01
N LEU A 7 -6.99 2.96 -4.30
CA LEU A 7 -8.21 2.54 -4.96
C LEU A 7 -8.14 1.04 -5.23
N ARG A 8 -9.25 0.35 -5.02
CA ARG A 8 -9.41 -1.06 -5.39
C ARG A 8 -10.53 -1.20 -6.40
N ILE A 9 -10.24 -1.85 -7.50
CA ILE A 9 -11.21 -2.29 -8.50
C ILE A 9 -11.42 -3.78 -8.25
N VAL A 10 -12.68 -4.19 -8.07
CA VAL A 10 -13.06 -5.59 -7.77
C VAL A 10 -13.92 -6.12 -8.91
N ASP A 11 -13.59 -7.29 -9.40
CA ASP A 11 -14.44 -8.02 -10.34
C ASP A 11 -15.61 -8.66 -9.60
N ASN A 12 -16.83 -8.30 -10.00
CA ASN A 12 -18.05 -8.82 -9.39
C ASN A 12 -18.48 -10.21 -9.93
N ASN A 13 -17.82 -10.69 -10.98
CA ASN A 13 -18.09 -12.02 -11.57
C ASN A 13 -17.13 -13.09 -11.03
N SER A 14 -16.51 -12.82 -9.90
CA SER A 14 -15.60 -13.75 -9.24
C SER A 14 -15.72 -13.69 -7.73
N LEU A 15 -15.34 -14.78 -7.05
CA LEU A 15 -15.30 -14.89 -5.59
C LEU A 15 -13.96 -15.45 -5.14
N MET A 16 -13.28 -14.70 -4.28
CA MET A 16 -12.08 -15.15 -3.58
C MET A 16 -12.41 -15.53 -2.15
N THR A 17 -12.20 -16.77 -1.78
CA THR A 17 -12.42 -17.24 -0.41
C THR A 17 -11.13 -17.10 0.40
N TYR A 18 -11.24 -16.53 1.59
CA TYR A 18 -10.13 -16.27 2.50
C TYR A 18 -10.23 -17.11 3.78
N LYS A 19 -9.08 -17.38 4.43
CA LYS A 19 -9.09 -17.93 5.80
C LYS A 19 -9.83 -16.97 6.72
N LYS A 20 -10.67 -17.49 7.63
CA LYS A 20 -11.47 -16.66 8.58
C LYS A 20 -10.62 -15.70 9.42
N SER A 21 -9.37 -16.07 9.73
CA SER A 21 -8.42 -15.21 10.45
C SER A 21 -7.85 -14.08 9.60
N TYR A 22 -8.04 -14.12 8.29
CA TYR A 22 -7.50 -13.11 7.40
C TYR A 22 -8.42 -11.90 7.36
N TRP A 23 -7.88 -10.72 7.59
CA TRP A 23 -8.64 -9.48 7.71
C TRP A 23 -9.51 -9.12 6.48
N ARG A 24 -9.16 -9.65 5.30
CA ARG A 24 -9.94 -9.46 4.05
C ARG A 24 -11.23 -10.29 4.01
N SER A 25 -11.37 -11.32 4.84
CA SER A 25 -12.60 -12.12 4.92
C SER A 25 -13.83 -11.31 5.31
N ASN A 26 -13.64 -10.11 5.88
CA ASN A 26 -14.70 -9.19 6.31
C ASN A 26 -15.06 -8.14 5.25
N PHE A 27 -14.49 -8.19 4.05
CA PHE A 27 -14.85 -7.25 3.01
C PHE A 27 -16.18 -7.61 2.36
N LYS A 28 -16.95 -6.57 2.02
CA LYS A 28 -18.25 -6.73 1.37
C LYS A 28 -18.11 -7.36 -0.04
N TYR A 29 -17.08 -6.96 -0.76
CA TYR A 29 -16.76 -7.46 -2.10
C TYR A 29 -15.49 -8.29 -2.02
N GLN A 30 -15.58 -9.53 -2.45
CA GLN A 30 -14.51 -10.53 -2.32
C GLN A 30 -14.08 -11.12 -3.67
N GLY A 31 -14.34 -10.41 -4.77
CA GLY A 31 -13.90 -10.82 -6.10
C GLY A 31 -12.39 -10.63 -6.31
N ILE A 32 -11.90 -11.09 -7.45
CA ILE A 32 -10.56 -10.76 -7.95
C ILE A 32 -10.43 -9.25 -8.01
N PHE A 33 -9.28 -8.71 -7.66
CA PHE A 33 -9.12 -7.26 -7.53
C PHE A 33 -7.77 -6.77 -8.04
N ILE A 34 -7.77 -5.49 -8.43
CA ILE A 34 -6.57 -4.73 -8.75
C ILE A 34 -6.48 -3.57 -7.75
N ASP A 35 -5.34 -3.45 -7.07
CA ASP A 35 -5.05 -2.33 -6.19
C ASP A 35 -4.26 -1.25 -6.96
N ILE A 36 -4.75 -0.03 -6.95
CA ILE A 36 -4.10 1.14 -7.57
C ILE A 36 -3.47 1.97 -6.47
N PHE A 37 -2.16 2.03 -6.44
CA PHE A 37 -1.39 2.75 -5.43
C PHE A 37 -0.94 4.10 -5.95
N PRO A 38 -1.35 5.22 -5.33
CA PRO A 38 -0.82 6.52 -5.68
C PRO A 38 0.61 6.67 -5.16
N TYR A 39 1.47 7.27 -5.96
CA TYR A 39 2.80 7.68 -5.56
C TYR A 39 2.92 9.20 -5.57
N LYS A 40 3.81 9.73 -4.75
CA LYS A 40 4.15 11.15 -4.69
C LYS A 40 5.65 11.33 -4.47
N LYS A 41 6.16 12.52 -4.73
CA LYS A 41 7.53 12.87 -4.38
C LYS A 41 7.78 12.71 -2.88
N CYS A 42 8.92 12.17 -2.51
CA CYS A 42 9.30 11.95 -1.13
C CYS A 42 9.96 13.21 -0.54
N PHE A 43 9.40 13.77 0.52
CA PHE A 43 10.01 14.92 1.20
C PHE A 43 11.10 14.49 2.19
N SER A 44 10.79 13.55 3.09
CA SER A 44 11.72 13.02 4.08
C SER A 44 11.29 11.63 4.55
N LYS A 45 12.15 10.65 4.31
CA LYS A 45 11.90 9.25 4.73
C LYS A 45 11.75 9.10 6.25
N LYS A 46 12.57 9.83 7.02
CA LYS A 46 12.53 9.76 8.50
C LYS A 46 11.19 10.29 9.02
N ILE A 47 10.80 11.49 8.58
CA ILE A 47 9.55 12.13 8.98
C ILE A 47 8.36 11.26 8.53
N GLN A 48 8.37 10.77 7.31
CA GLN A 48 7.31 9.92 6.78
C GLN A 48 7.13 8.64 7.62
N LYS A 49 8.22 7.95 7.99
CA LYS A 49 8.17 6.74 8.82
C LYS A 49 7.58 7.01 10.20
N ILE A 50 7.95 8.14 10.82
CA ILE A 50 7.44 8.54 12.13
C ILE A 50 5.93 8.84 12.04
N ILE A 51 5.53 9.72 11.12
CA ILE A 51 4.12 10.12 10.98
C ILE A 51 3.27 8.90 10.61
N ASN A 52 3.71 8.06 9.67
CA ASN A 52 2.99 6.85 9.28
C ASN A 52 2.78 5.92 10.48
N ARG A 53 3.79 5.71 11.30
CA ARG A 53 3.67 4.86 12.49
C ARG A 53 2.60 5.36 13.45
N PHE A 54 2.60 6.65 13.78
CA PHE A 54 1.61 7.23 14.69
C PHE A 54 0.22 7.31 14.06
N TYR A 55 0.13 7.75 12.82
CA TYR A 55 -1.14 7.86 12.09
C TYR A 55 -1.83 6.50 11.95
N THR A 56 -1.10 5.48 11.52
CA THR A 56 -1.64 4.14 11.34
C THR A 56 -2.07 3.51 12.66
N ASN A 57 -1.24 3.62 13.68
CA ASN A 57 -1.56 3.09 15.01
C ASN A 57 -2.81 3.77 15.59
N SER A 58 -2.90 5.10 15.51
CA SER A 58 -4.07 5.85 15.99
C SER A 58 -5.32 5.45 15.22
N GLY A 59 -5.24 5.29 13.89
CA GLY A 59 -6.34 4.84 13.05
C GLY A 59 -6.81 3.42 13.41
N ILE A 60 -5.87 2.52 13.70
CA ILE A 60 -6.19 1.15 14.13
C ILE A 60 -6.92 1.18 15.48
N TYR A 61 -6.43 1.91 16.49
CA TYR A 61 -7.08 1.97 17.80
C TYR A 61 -8.48 2.55 17.74
N LEU A 62 -8.74 3.50 16.85
CA LEU A 62 -10.09 4.06 16.67
C LEU A 62 -11.06 3.08 15.99
N LYS A 63 -10.57 2.21 15.13
CA LYS A 63 -11.40 1.32 14.29
C LYS A 63 -11.56 -0.08 14.84
N THR A 64 -10.60 -0.54 15.65
CA THR A 64 -10.67 -1.86 16.25
C THR A 64 -11.43 -1.81 17.57
N SER A 65 -12.06 -2.92 17.94
CA SER A 65 -12.67 -3.14 19.26
C SER A 65 -11.56 -3.34 20.32
N SER A 66 -10.58 -2.42 20.34
CA SER A 66 -9.50 -2.50 21.31
C SER A 66 -10.04 -2.39 22.72
N LYS A 67 -9.71 -3.37 23.58
CA LYS A 67 -10.04 -3.36 25.02
C LYS A 67 -9.34 -2.22 25.78
N ASN A 68 -8.35 -1.56 25.15
CA ASN A 68 -7.61 -0.47 25.78
C ASN A 68 -8.27 0.88 25.52
N LEU A 69 -9.22 1.22 26.41
CA LEU A 69 -10.00 2.46 26.36
C LEU A 69 -9.12 3.70 26.35
N PHE A 70 -8.03 3.70 27.13
CA PHE A 70 -7.11 4.83 27.24
C PHE A 70 -6.41 5.14 25.89
N LYS A 71 -5.90 4.11 25.20
CA LYS A 71 -5.30 4.28 23.87
C LYS A 71 -6.32 4.77 22.84
N LYS A 72 -7.58 4.33 22.96
CA LYS A 72 -8.65 4.77 22.08
C LYS A 72 -8.99 6.25 22.30
N LEU A 73 -9.06 6.69 23.54
CA LEU A 73 -9.31 8.10 23.88
C LEU A 73 -8.16 9.02 23.38
N ILE A 74 -6.90 8.65 23.64
CA ILE A 74 -5.75 9.39 23.13
C ILE A 74 -5.78 9.45 21.60
N SER A 75 -6.11 8.34 20.94
CA SER A 75 -6.19 8.30 19.48
C SER A 75 -7.30 9.19 18.92
N LEU A 76 -8.39 9.39 19.64
CA LEU A 76 -9.48 10.28 19.25
C LEU A 76 -9.01 11.73 19.07
N PHE A 77 -8.11 12.20 19.94
CA PHE A 77 -7.55 13.55 19.87
C PHE A 77 -6.34 13.65 18.92
N ILE A 78 -5.47 12.66 18.93
CA ILE A 78 -4.23 12.70 18.13
C ILE A 78 -4.50 12.44 16.65
N TYR A 79 -5.44 11.54 16.31
CA TYR A 79 -5.70 11.16 14.92
C TYR A 79 -6.09 12.32 14.00
N PRO A 80 -7.02 13.23 14.37
CA PRO A 80 -7.36 14.37 13.51
C PRO A 80 -6.17 15.31 13.31
N ILE A 81 -5.37 15.55 14.35
CA ILE A 81 -4.16 16.37 14.25
C ILE A 81 -3.17 15.75 13.27
N LEU A 82 -2.85 14.46 13.43
CA LEU A 82 -1.97 13.75 12.53
C LEU A 82 -2.52 13.69 11.09
N SER A 83 -3.84 13.63 10.94
CA SER A 83 -4.49 13.65 9.62
C SER A 83 -4.27 14.99 8.91
N VAL A 84 -4.37 16.11 9.62
CA VAL A 84 -4.06 17.44 9.08
C VAL A 84 -2.58 17.51 8.71
N PHE A 85 -1.67 17.11 9.61
CA PHE A 85 -0.24 17.06 9.32
C PHE A 85 0.06 16.23 8.10
N ALA A 86 -0.54 15.04 7.97
CA ALA A 86 -0.34 14.18 6.82
C ALA A 86 -0.77 14.85 5.51
N LYS A 87 -1.90 15.57 5.51
CA LYS A 87 -2.38 16.32 4.33
C LYS A 87 -1.42 17.46 3.97
N VAL A 88 -1.00 18.26 4.95
CA VAL A 88 -0.04 19.36 4.74
C VAL A 88 1.29 18.82 4.19
N PHE A 89 1.84 17.77 4.79
CA PHE A 89 3.06 17.14 4.29
C PHE A 89 2.91 16.55 2.90
N ASN A 90 1.74 16.01 2.58
CA ASN A 90 1.47 15.50 1.23
C ASN A 90 1.47 16.65 0.20
N ILE A 91 0.98 17.83 0.55
CA ILE A 91 1.03 19.02 -0.31
C ILE A 91 2.46 19.52 -0.43
N ILE A 92 3.18 19.69 0.67
CA ILE A 92 4.58 20.16 0.67
C ILE A 92 5.48 19.24 -0.16
N SER A 93 5.20 17.92 -0.16
CA SER A 93 5.99 16.97 -0.93
C SER A 93 5.94 17.18 -2.45
N ILE A 94 4.91 17.86 -2.98
CA ILE A 94 4.79 18.19 -4.40
C ILE A 94 5.96 19.12 -4.82
N PHE A 95 6.38 19.99 -3.92
CA PHE A 95 7.49 20.94 -4.16
C PHE A 95 8.87 20.36 -3.85
N SER A 96 8.95 19.08 -3.52
CA SER A 96 10.23 18.43 -3.26
C SER A 96 11.03 18.25 -4.56
N ASN A 97 12.31 18.64 -4.55
CA ASN A 97 13.25 18.42 -5.65
C ASN A 97 13.87 17.01 -5.63
N LYS A 98 13.45 16.14 -4.71
CA LYS A 98 13.98 14.77 -4.66
C LYS A 98 13.43 13.93 -5.80
N GLU A 99 14.30 13.14 -6.39
CA GLU A 99 13.94 12.17 -7.42
C GLU A 99 13.34 10.87 -6.86
N GLU A 100 13.08 10.84 -5.59
CA GLU A 100 12.47 9.70 -4.91
C GLU A 100 10.97 9.88 -4.83
N ILE A 101 10.25 8.81 -5.13
CA ILE A 101 8.80 8.71 -4.94
C ILE A 101 8.47 7.70 -3.86
N CYS A 102 7.37 7.94 -3.18
CA CYS A 102 6.92 7.11 -2.08
C CYS A 102 5.40 7.12 -1.98
N TYR A 103 4.85 6.18 -1.23
CA TYR A 103 3.43 6.21 -0.90
C TYR A 103 3.06 7.45 -0.08
N PRO A 104 1.84 7.97 -0.23
CA PRO A 104 1.33 9.05 0.61
C PRO A 104 1.37 8.67 2.09
N LEU A 105 1.42 9.68 2.95
CA LEU A 105 1.28 9.48 4.39
C LEU A 105 -0.07 8.85 4.72
N GLY A 106 -0.06 7.92 5.66
CA GLY A 106 -1.23 7.14 6.04
C GLY A 106 -1.26 5.71 5.47
N THR A 107 -0.26 5.32 4.67
CA THR A 107 -0.07 3.95 4.21
C THR A 107 0.93 3.20 5.10
N ASN A 108 0.74 1.89 5.27
CA ASN A 108 1.75 1.02 5.90
C ASN A 108 2.94 0.70 4.98
N CYS A 109 2.88 1.13 3.72
CA CYS A 109 3.91 0.85 2.75
C CYS A 109 5.02 1.89 2.88
N ASN A 110 6.22 1.42 3.19
CA ASN A 110 7.41 2.26 3.35
C ASN A 110 8.38 2.13 2.17
N HIS A 111 7.93 1.56 1.06
CA HIS A 111 8.75 1.43 -0.14
C HIS A 111 9.05 2.80 -0.74
N LYS A 112 10.22 2.91 -1.30
CA LYS A 112 10.79 4.09 -1.87
C LYS A 112 11.33 3.70 -3.24
N LEU A 113 10.86 4.36 -4.25
CA LEU A 113 11.25 4.12 -5.62
C LEU A 113 12.01 5.33 -6.15
N GLN A 114 12.98 5.09 -7.02
CA GLN A 114 13.59 6.16 -7.79
C GLN A 114 12.64 6.57 -8.92
N TYR A 115 12.43 7.88 -9.07
CA TYR A 115 11.57 8.41 -10.14
C TYR A 115 12.04 7.95 -11.52
N SER A 116 13.36 7.96 -11.75
CA SER A 116 13.98 7.53 -13.00
C SER A 116 13.82 6.03 -13.32
N ASN A 117 13.52 5.19 -12.31
CA ASN A 117 13.23 3.77 -12.51
C ASN A 117 11.78 3.56 -12.97
N CYS A 118 10.89 4.51 -12.64
CA CYS A 118 9.47 4.45 -12.96
C CYS A 118 9.11 5.21 -14.25
N PHE A 119 9.74 6.37 -14.48
CA PHE A 119 9.36 7.32 -15.52
C PHE A 119 10.53 7.71 -16.44
N PRO A 120 10.25 8.02 -17.73
CA PRO A 120 8.95 7.86 -18.40
C PRO A 120 8.58 6.38 -18.55
N PRO A 121 7.28 6.01 -18.47
CA PRO A 121 6.88 4.62 -18.62
C PRO A 121 7.21 4.08 -20.01
N LYS A 122 7.53 2.80 -20.10
CA LYS A 122 7.85 2.10 -21.34
C LYS A 122 6.84 0.99 -21.62
N PRO A 123 6.60 0.65 -22.88
CA PRO A 123 5.77 -0.50 -23.20
C PRO A 123 6.44 -1.80 -22.72
N ILE A 124 5.64 -2.65 -22.08
CA ILE A 124 6.01 -4.04 -21.74
C ILE A 124 4.96 -4.98 -22.30
N VAL A 125 5.39 -6.13 -22.78
CA VAL A 125 4.48 -7.17 -23.29
C VAL A 125 4.27 -8.21 -22.20
N PHE A 126 3.01 -8.50 -21.90
CA PHE A 126 2.61 -9.55 -20.96
C PHE A 126 1.39 -10.27 -21.53
N GLU A 127 1.43 -11.61 -21.63
CA GLU A 127 0.38 -12.46 -22.16
C GLU A 127 -0.14 -12.01 -23.54
N GLY A 128 0.76 -11.52 -24.42
CA GLY A 128 0.41 -11.02 -25.76
C GLY A 128 -0.17 -9.61 -25.82
N TYR A 129 -0.38 -8.96 -24.67
CA TYR A 129 -0.86 -7.57 -24.58
C TYR A 129 0.26 -6.61 -24.24
N THR A 130 0.15 -5.37 -24.73
CA THR A 130 1.10 -4.31 -24.42
C THR A 130 0.56 -3.41 -23.33
N PHE A 131 1.33 -3.25 -22.25
CA PHE A 131 1.01 -2.39 -21.13
C PHE A 131 2.06 -1.32 -20.93
N CYS A 132 1.72 -0.25 -20.21
CA CYS A 132 2.69 0.72 -19.71
C CYS A 132 3.36 0.17 -18.46
N GLY A 133 4.67 -0.05 -18.54
CA GLY A 133 5.48 -0.50 -17.42
C GLY A 133 6.48 0.56 -16.95
N PRO A 134 7.24 0.29 -15.89
CA PRO A 134 8.28 1.19 -15.40
C PRO A 134 9.40 1.38 -16.44
N ALA A 135 10.10 2.52 -16.36
CA ALA A 135 11.20 2.84 -17.26
C ALA A 135 12.33 1.79 -17.22
N LYS A 136 12.58 1.24 -16.02
CA LYS A 136 13.58 0.23 -15.75
C LYS A 136 12.97 -0.86 -14.86
N PRO A 137 12.39 -1.92 -15.46
CA PRO A 137 11.64 -2.94 -14.71
C PRO A 137 12.46 -3.68 -13.66
N HIS A 138 13.73 -3.99 -13.96
CA HIS A 138 14.61 -4.70 -13.03
C HIS A 138 14.89 -3.85 -11.78
N GLU A 139 15.33 -2.62 -11.95
CA GLU A 139 15.63 -1.70 -10.86
C GLU A 139 14.36 -1.34 -10.05
N TYR A 140 13.21 -1.24 -10.74
CA TYR A 140 11.92 -1.04 -10.07
C TYR A 140 11.56 -2.22 -9.15
N LEU A 141 11.77 -3.45 -9.61
CA LEU A 141 11.50 -4.65 -8.82
C LEU A 141 12.50 -4.83 -7.68
N ALA A 142 13.78 -4.51 -7.92
CA ALA A 142 14.81 -4.51 -6.88
C ALA A 142 14.53 -3.47 -5.79
N ASP A 143 14.06 -2.26 -6.14
CA ASP A 143 13.63 -1.25 -5.17
C ASP A 143 12.45 -1.74 -4.28
N LEU A 144 11.55 -2.57 -4.82
CA LEU A 144 10.37 -3.07 -4.11
C LEU A 144 10.63 -4.31 -3.27
N TYR A 145 11.37 -5.27 -3.81
CA TYR A 145 11.45 -6.63 -3.28
C TYR A 145 12.87 -7.03 -2.86
N GLY A 146 13.90 -6.23 -3.22
CA GLY A 146 15.31 -6.55 -3.03
C GLY A 146 15.97 -7.08 -4.30
N GLU A 147 17.28 -7.10 -4.31
CA GLU A 147 18.09 -7.54 -5.47
C GLU A 147 17.85 -9.01 -5.86
N ASP A 148 17.42 -9.80 -4.91
CA ASP A 148 17.16 -11.23 -5.05
C ASP A 148 15.70 -11.56 -5.44
N TYR A 149 14.92 -10.58 -5.88
CA TYR A 149 13.49 -10.73 -6.16
C TYR A 149 13.15 -11.86 -7.17
N MET A 150 14.09 -12.26 -8.00
CA MET A 150 13.92 -13.39 -8.94
C MET A 150 14.05 -14.75 -8.25
N ASN A 151 14.58 -14.81 -7.05
CA ASN A 151 14.69 -16.04 -6.29
C ASN A 151 13.36 -16.37 -5.63
N LEU A 152 12.85 -17.57 -5.88
CA LEU A 152 11.64 -18.01 -5.19
C LEU A 152 11.94 -18.21 -3.70
N PRO A 153 11.11 -17.66 -2.80
CA PRO A 153 11.27 -17.88 -1.38
C PRO A 153 11.14 -19.37 -1.04
N PRO A 154 11.67 -19.85 0.10
CA PRO A 154 11.47 -21.20 0.58
C PRO A 154 9.99 -21.59 0.59
N LYS A 155 9.67 -22.87 0.40
CA LYS A 155 8.27 -23.33 0.29
C LYS A 155 7.42 -22.98 1.52
N GLU A 156 8.03 -23.03 2.70
CA GLU A 156 7.43 -22.67 3.98
C GLU A 156 7.03 -21.20 4.08
N ASP A 157 7.73 -20.32 3.37
CA ASP A 157 7.46 -18.87 3.34
C ASP A 157 6.48 -18.46 2.23
N ARG A 158 6.08 -19.42 1.37
CA ARG A 158 5.10 -19.19 0.31
C ARG A 158 3.70 -19.34 0.86
N PHE A 159 3.03 -18.25 1.13
CA PHE A 159 1.64 -18.29 1.55
C PHE A 159 0.72 -17.66 0.51
N THR A 160 -0.42 -18.29 0.30
CA THR A 160 -1.49 -17.74 -0.52
C THR A 160 -2.44 -16.92 0.33
N HIS A 161 -2.89 -15.79 -0.19
CA HIS A 161 -3.86 -14.94 0.50
C HIS A 161 -5.28 -15.53 0.45
N SER A 162 -5.59 -16.25 -0.63
CA SER A 162 -6.90 -16.90 -0.85
C SER A 162 -6.80 -18.41 -0.70
N ILE A 163 -7.91 -19.04 -0.33
CA ILE A 163 -8.09 -20.50 -0.30
C ILE A 163 -8.52 -20.99 -1.68
N SER A 164 -9.49 -20.31 -2.27
CA SER A 164 -10.03 -20.62 -3.60
C SER A 164 -10.42 -19.37 -4.35
N ILE A 165 -10.51 -19.50 -5.67
CA ILE A 165 -11.02 -18.47 -6.58
C ILE A 165 -12.04 -19.17 -7.46
N GLU A 166 -13.25 -18.62 -7.52
CA GLU A 166 -14.35 -19.08 -8.35
C GLU A 166 -14.71 -17.97 -9.35
N LEU A 167 -14.95 -18.34 -10.59
CA LEU A 167 -15.41 -17.45 -11.68
C LEU A 167 -16.84 -17.81 -12.02
N TYR A 168 -17.70 -16.81 -12.23
CA TYR A 168 -19.12 -16.97 -12.58
C TYR A 168 -19.40 -16.50 -14.00
#